data_630531e88b0a8bed1ad90757b0dbc418
#
_entry.id   630531e88b0a8bed1ad90757b0dbc418
#
_cell.length_a   1.000
_cell.length_b   1.000
_cell.length_c   1.000
_cell.angle_alpha   90.00
_cell.angle_beta   90.00
_cell.angle_gamma   90.00
#
_symmetry.space_group_name_H-M   'P 1'
#
loop_
_entity.id
_entity.type
_entity.pdbx_description
1 polymer ?
#
loop_
_entity_poly.entity_id
_entity_poly.type
_entity_poly.pdbx_seq_one_letter_code
_entity_poly.pdbx_strand_id
1 'polypeptide(L)'
;RDNYDQMSKAAAKIIAKQVKNKPDSVLGLATGFTPIGVYRELVRMHKEEGLSFKDVKAFTLYEYLGEGFDIIKPYGLDKSCARYMHEEFFKHVDIKKENIHYFDGYTEDPAKTCDEYEEAIKNAGGIDLQLLGIGRDGHWGFNEPGSSLGSRCHLVGLTKQTLDDNYEDFYRKVGITRDEMPHFCLTMGVGTILEAKKLIMLASGTKKASIVKEALEGPITSHITASAIQLYGGEVTVILDKDAASELSNIDHILHLEKLSKKYNLRAE
;
A
#
# COMPACT_ATOMS: atom_id res chain seq x y z
N ARG A 1 -14.50 -4.53 9.67
CA ARG A 1 -14.25 -4.04 11.04
C ARG A 1 -15.21 -2.89 11.36
N ASP A 2 -15.39 -2.54 12.64
CA ASP A 2 -16.37 -1.50 12.98
C ASP A 2 -15.92 -0.10 12.54
N ASN A 3 -14.61 0.15 12.53
CA ASN A 3 -14.04 1.45 12.21
C ASN A 3 -12.59 1.35 11.75
N TYR A 4 -12.01 2.49 11.37
CA TYR A 4 -10.63 2.65 10.91
C TYR A 4 -9.60 2.09 11.92
N ASP A 5 -9.77 2.34 13.22
CA ASP A 5 -8.82 1.88 14.25
C ASP A 5 -8.78 0.36 14.34
N GLN A 6 -9.93 -0.29 14.33
CA GLN A 6 -10.03 -1.76 14.34
C GLN A 6 -9.49 -2.37 13.04
N MET A 7 -9.73 -1.72 11.87
CA MET A 7 -9.15 -2.14 10.60
C MET A 7 -7.62 -2.07 10.65
N SER A 8 -7.07 -0.95 11.11
CA SER A 8 -5.63 -0.72 11.24
C SER A 8 -4.96 -1.73 12.17
N LYS A 9 -5.53 -1.97 13.35
CA LYS A 9 -5.04 -2.98 14.30
C LYS A 9 -5.09 -4.40 13.75
N ALA A 10 -6.14 -4.74 12.99
CA ALA A 10 -6.24 -6.06 12.36
C ALA A 10 -5.13 -6.27 11.31
N ALA A 11 -4.87 -5.27 10.47
CA ALA A 11 -3.79 -5.32 9.50
C ALA A 11 -2.40 -5.40 10.16
N ALA A 12 -2.17 -4.57 11.17
CA ALA A 12 -0.92 -4.57 11.94
C ALA A 12 -0.62 -5.94 12.57
N LYS A 13 -1.63 -6.63 13.11
CA LYS A 13 -1.49 -7.99 13.66
C LYS A 13 -1.04 -9.00 12.60
N ILE A 14 -1.56 -8.92 11.38
CA ILE A 14 -1.16 -9.83 10.29
C ILE A 14 0.29 -9.57 9.89
N ILE A 15 0.69 -8.30 9.74
CA ILE A 15 2.08 -7.93 9.43
C ILE A 15 3.00 -8.35 10.58
N ALA A 16 2.63 -8.09 11.83
CA ALA A 16 3.42 -8.50 12.99
C ALA A 16 3.58 -10.02 13.07
N LYS A 17 2.54 -10.79 12.76
CA LYS A 17 2.60 -12.26 12.68
C LYS A 17 3.55 -12.72 11.58
N GLN A 18 3.51 -12.07 10.40
CA GLN A 18 4.42 -12.35 9.29
C GLN A 18 5.88 -12.13 9.74
N VAL A 19 6.19 -10.99 10.36
CA VAL A 19 7.53 -10.64 10.82
C VAL A 19 8.01 -11.58 11.95
N LYS A 20 7.14 -11.93 12.91
CA LYS A 20 7.46 -12.90 13.97
C LYS A 20 7.79 -14.28 13.42
N ASN A 21 7.05 -14.73 12.42
CA ASN A 21 7.24 -16.06 11.81
C ASN A 21 8.44 -16.11 10.85
N LYS A 22 8.76 -14.98 10.22
CA LYS A 22 9.87 -14.82 9.29
C LYS A 22 10.53 -13.46 9.54
N PRO A 23 11.53 -13.37 10.45
CA PRO A 23 12.16 -12.10 10.82
C PRO A 23 12.83 -11.35 9.67
N ASP A 24 13.28 -12.07 8.65
CA ASP A 24 13.84 -11.55 7.40
C ASP A 24 12.79 -11.34 6.30
N SER A 25 11.53 -11.11 6.67
CA SER A 25 10.44 -10.88 5.72
C SER A 25 10.71 -9.70 4.79
N VAL A 26 10.32 -9.85 3.53
CA VAL A 26 10.30 -8.79 2.54
C VAL A 26 8.89 -8.21 2.48
N LEU A 27 8.76 -6.94 2.88
CA LEU A 27 7.47 -6.25 2.96
C LEU A 27 7.34 -5.21 1.85
N GLY A 28 6.26 -5.26 1.09
CA GLY A 28 5.83 -4.18 0.21
C GLY A 28 4.89 -3.24 0.97
N LEU A 29 5.18 -1.94 1.02
CA LEU A 29 4.51 -0.99 1.89
C LEU A 29 3.91 0.18 1.10
N ALA A 30 2.63 0.44 1.32
CA ALA A 30 1.89 1.54 0.71
C ALA A 30 1.98 2.82 1.54
N THR A 31 1.89 3.98 0.88
CA THR A 31 1.74 5.28 1.51
C THR A 31 0.27 5.74 1.51
N GLY A 32 0.00 6.91 2.06
CA GLY A 32 -1.33 7.52 2.11
C GLY A 32 -1.99 7.44 3.48
N PHE A 33 -3.22 7.95 3.58
CA PHE A 33 -3.91 8.05 4.88
C PHE A 33 -4.34 6.70 5.44
N THR A 34 -4.73 5.77 4.57
CA THR A 34 -5.27 4.47 5.01
C THR A 34 -4.28 3.66 5.85
N PRO A 35 -2.98 3.52 5.48
CA PRO A 35 -2.04 2.70 6.26
C PRO A 35 -1.44 3.39 7.48
N ILE A 36 -1.66 4.71 7.72
CA ILE A 36 -1.08 5.42 8.87
C ILE A 36 -1.36 4.70 10.20
N GLY A 37 -2.62 4.31 10.43
CA GLY A 37 -3.01 3.61 11.65
C GLY A 37 -2.32 2.25 11.82
N VAL A 38 -2.03 1.58 10.69
CA VAL A 38 -1.27 0.33 10.69
C VAL A 38 0.16 0.58 11.15
N TYR A 39 0.85 1.58 10.59
CA TYR A 39 2.23 1.92 10.97
C TYR A 39 2.32 2.36 12.44
N ARG A 40 1.40 3.18 12.91
CA ARG A 40 1.34 3.59 14.32
C ARG A 40 1.18 2.39 15.26
N GLU A 41 0.35 1.43 14.90
CA GLU A 41 0.17 0.20 15.70
C GLU A 41 1.41 -0.69 15.64
N LEU A 42 2.07 -0.84 14.49
CA LEU A 42 3.34 -1.57 14.37
C LEU A 42 4.46 -0.91 15.20
N VAL A 43 4.54 0.42 15.20
CA VAL A 43 5.46 1.18 16.07
C VAL A 43 5.16 0.93 17.55
N ARG A 44 3.88 0.92 17.94
CA ARG A 44 3.48 0.58 19.31
C ARG A 44 3.92 -0.85 19.67
N MET A 45 3.66 -1.83 18.79
CA MET A 45 4.09 -3.22 19.00
C MET A 45 5.62 -3.35 19.09
N HIS A 46 6.38 -2.56 18.30
CA HIS A 46 7.83 -2.52 18.42
C HIS A 46 8.27 -2.03 19.81
N LYS A 47 7.73 -0.88 20.24
CA LYS A 47 8.13 -0.23 21.51
C LYS A 47 7.66 -0.95 22.76
N GLU A 48 6.46 -1.53 22.73
CA GLU A 48 5.78 -2.07 23.91
C GLU A 48 5.79 -3.60 23.96
N GLU A 49 5.84 -4.28 22.80
CA GLU A 49 5.77 -5.74 22.72
C GLU A 49 7.06 -6.39 22.19
N GLY A 50 8.09 -5.60 21.89
CA GLY A 50 9.38 -6.09 21.40
C GLY A 50 9.36 -6.67 19.99
N LEU A 51 8.40 -6.25 19.14
CA LEU A 51 8.40 -6.62 17.73
C LEU A 51 9.62 -6.00 17.04
N SER A 52 10.53 -6.81 16.50
CA SER A 52 11.74 -6.34 15.82
C SER A 52 11.57 -6.35 14.30
N PHE A 53 12.03 -5.30 13.64
CA PHE A 53 12.10 -5.16 12.19
C PHE A 53 13.55 -5.17 11.69
N LYS A 54 14.51 -5.52 12.56
CA LYS A 54 15.95 -5.40 12.31
C LYS A 54 16.41 -6.07 11.01
N ASP A 55 15.87 -7.23 10.68
CA ASP A 55 16.25 -8.02 9.51
C ASP A 55 15.18 -7.97 8.38
N VAL A 56 14.07 -7.24 8.61
CA VAL A 56 13.05 -6.99 7.59
C VAL A 56 13.65 -6.17 6.46
N LYS A 57 13.26 -6.51 5.22
CA LYS A 57 13.47 -5.67 4.03
C LYS A 57 12.15 -5.02 3.64
N ALA A 58 12.17 -3.73 3.33
CA ALA A 58 10.98 -2.97 2.96
C ALA A 58 11.14 -2.37 1.57
N PHE A 59 10.10 -2.50 0.74
CA PHE A 59 9.97 -1.89 -0.58
C PHE A 59 8.77 -0.97 -0.60
N THR A 60 8.97 0.31 -0.95
CA THR A 60 7.87 1.25 -1.10
C THR A 60 7.14 1.01 -2.42
N LEU A 61 5.84 1.28 -2.45
CA LEU A 61 4.98 0.95 -3.58
C LEU A 61 5.20 1.89 -4.78
N TYR A 62 5.58 3.15 -4.52
CA TYR A 62 5.80 4.18 -5.53
C TYR A 62 6.59 5.38 -4.99
N GLU A 63 7.05 6.24 -5.90
CA GLU A 63 7.63 7.55 -5.60
C GLU A 63 7.32 8.55 -6.72
N TYR A 64 7.12 9.81 -6.36
CA TYR A 64 6.92 10.89 -7.33
C TYR A 64 8.21 11.22 -8.06
N LEU A 65 8.12 11.41 -9.38
CA LEU A 65 9.25 11.89 -10.17
C LEU A 65 9.55 13.36 -9.84
N GLY A 66 10.82 13.67 -9.62
CA GLY A 66 11.29 14.98 -9.13
C GLY A 66 11.25 15.11 -7.60
N GLU A 67 10.85 14.07 -6.89
CA GLU A 67 10.82 13.99 -5.43
C GLU A 67 11.64 12.79 -4.93
N GLY A 68 12.17 12.88 -3.73
CA GLY A 68 12.95 11.80 -3.14
C GLY A 68 13.30 12.08 -1.69
N PHE A 69 13.94 11.11 -1.03
CA PHE A 69 14.36 11.26 0.35
C PHE A 69 15.64 12.09 0.44
N ASP A 70 15.49 13.40 0.59
CA ASP A 70 16.58 14.31 0.88
C ASP A 70 16.53 14.80 2.33
N ILE A 71 17.47 14.34 3.16
CA ILE A 71 17.63 14.79 4.56
C ILE A 71 17.98 16.28 4.65
N ILE A 72 18.49 16.86 3.56
CA ILE A 72 19.07 18.20 3.55
C ILE A 72 18.06 19.29 3.18
N LYS A 73 16.94 18.94 2.51
CA LYS A 73 15.89 19.93 2.23
C LYS A 73 15.09 20.24 3.49
N PRO A 74 15.29 21.41 4.10
CA PRO A 74 14.56 21.77 5.29
C PRO A 74 13.11 22.14 4.97
N TYR A 75 12.20 21.45 5.61
CA TYR A 75 10.83 21.85 5.92
C TYR A 75 9.73 21.90 4.88
N GLY A 76 8.74 21.10 5.14
CA GLY A 76 7.31 21.42 5.01
C GLY A 76 6.65 21.06 3.69
N LEU A 77 7.36 20.93 2.61
CA LEU A 77 6.79 20.68 1.27
C LEU A 77 7.33 19.41 0.66
N ASP A 78 7.72 18.46 1.51
CA ASP A 78 8.23 17.19 1.03
C ASP A 78 7.05 16.32 0.62
N LYS A 79 6.95 16.14 -0.66
CA LYS A 79 5.92 15.35 -1.34
C LYS A 79 6.34 13.90 -1.48
N SER A 80 7.57 13.58 -1.06
CA SER A 80 8.18 12.26 -1.24
C SER A 80 7.49 11.19 -0.41
N CYS A 81 7.19 10.07 -1.07
CA CYS A 81 6.69 8.87 -0.41
C CYS A 81 7.75 8.24 0.49
N ALA A 82 9.02 8.34 0.11
CA ALA A 82 10.15 7.85 0.92
C ALA A 82 10.21 8.60 2.27
N ARG A 83 10.07 9.93 2.25
CA ARG A 83 10.03 10.72 3.49
C ARG A 83 8.80 10.42 4.32
N TYR A 84 7.63 10.32 3.70
CA TYR A 84 6.42 9.89 4.40
C TYR A 84 6.66 8.59 5.18
N MET A 85 7.22 7.57 4.53
CA MET A 85 7.50 6.28 5.16
C MET A 85 8.56 6.40 6.28
N HIS A 86 9.57 7.24 6.10
CA HIS A 86 10.54 7.51 7.13
C HIS A 86 9.88 8.15 8.36
N GLU A 87 9.09 9.21 8.17
CA GLU A 87 8.45 9.96 9.25
C GLU A 87 7.38 9.15 9.99
N GLU A 88 6.54 8.40 9.28
CA GLU A 88 5.43 7.67 9.90
C GLU A 88 5.82 6.28 10.45
N PHE A 89 6.92 5.69 9.93
CA PHE A 89 7.26 4.32 10.31
C PHE A 89 8.76 4.09 10.57
N PHE A 90 9.63 4.25 9.56
CA PHE A 90 10.98 3.69 9.64
C PHE A 90 11.86 4.29 10.73
N LYS A 91 11.76 5.60 11.03
CA LYS A 91 12.53 6.23 12.11
C LYS A 91 12.12 5.78 13.52
N HIS A 92 11.00 5.09 13.65
CA HIS A 92 10.44 4.68 14.93
C HIS A 92 10.69 3.21 15.29
N VAL A 93 11.28 2.43 14.36
CA VAL A 93 11.56 0.99 14.49
C VAL A 93 13.04 0.70 14.21
N ASP A 94 13.47 -0.53 14.46
CA ASP A 94 14.88 -0.94 14.37
C ASP A 94 15.31 -1.46 12.98
N ILE A 95 14.54 -1.17 11.92
CA ILE A 95 14.88 -1.56 10.56
C ILE A 95 16.23 -0.94 10.12
N LYS A 96 17.10 -1.73 9.50
CA LYS A 96 18.37 -1.25 8.97
C LYS A 96 18.15 -0.40 7.71
N LYS A 97 18.89 0.71 7.56
CA LYS A 97 18.76 1.62 6.42
C LYS A 97 19.01 0.91 5.08
N GLU A 98 20.00 0.02 5.02
CA GLU A 98 20.32 -0.77 3.84
C GLU A 98 19.24 -1.76 3.40
N ASN A 99 18.27 -2.03 4.27
CA ASN A 99 17.12 -2.88 4.00
C ASN A 99 15.89 -2.12 3.52
N ILE A 100 15.96 -0.80 3.40
CA ILE A 100 14.85 0.04 2.96
C ILE A 100 15.09 0.44 1.50
N HIS A 101 14.19 0.02 0.63
CA HIS A 101 14.25 0.28 -0.81
C HIS A 101 13.16 1.28 -1.21
N TYR A 102 13.59 2.37 -1.84
CA TYR A 102 12.75 3.40 -2.43
C TYR A 102 13.01 3.45 -3.93
N PHE A 103 12.04 3.90 -4.72
CA PHE A 103 12.35 4.38 -6.06
C PHE A 103 13.18 5.67 -5.97
N ASP A 104 14.15 5.82 -6.85
CA ASP A 104 14.85 7.09 -7.00
C ASP A 104 13.99 8.05 -7.84
N GLY A 105 13.27 8.95 -7.17
CA GLY A 105 12.42 9.94 -7.82
C GLY A 105 13.21 11.06 -8.53
N TYR A 106 14.52 11.20 -8.28
CA TYR A 106 15.38 12.16 -8.94
C TYR A 106 16.08 11.59 -10.19
N THR A 107 15.75 10.39 -10.58
CA THR A 107 16.37 9.70 -11.71
C THR A 107 16.22 10.47 -13.01
N GLU A 108 17.29 10.45 -13.82
CA GLU A 108 17.26 10.90 -15.23
C GLU A 108 16.82 9.77 -16.19
N ASP A 109 16.82 8.51 -15.72
CA ASP A 109 16.43 7.32 -16.50
C ASP A 109 15.38 6.50 -15.73
N PRO A 110 14.09 6.87 -15.81
CA PRO A 110 13.00 6.17 -15.16
C PRO A 110 12.90 4.69 -15.51
N ALA A 111 13.20 4.31 -16.76
CA ALA A 111 13.12 2.92 -17.21
C ALA A 111 14.17 2.06 -16.49
N LYS A 112 15.42 2.52 -16.49
CA LYS A 112 16.51 1.86 -15.79
C LYS A 112 16.22 1.74 -14.28
N THR A 113 15.73 2.80 -13.65
CA THR A 113 15.36 2.79 -12.23
C THR A 113 14.28 1.74 -11.92
N CYS A 114 13.29 1.61 -12.81
CA CYS A 114 12.26 0.58 -12.67
C CYS A 114 12.82 -0.84 -12.81
N ASP A 115 13.72 -1.08 -13.79
CA ASP A 115 14.37 -2.37 -13.98
C ASP A 115 15.25 -2.75 -12.77
N GLU A 116 16.02 -1.79 -12.25
CA GLU A 116 16.84 -1.99 -11.04
C GLU A 116 15.98 -2.28 -9.81
N TYR A 117 14.81 -1.66 -9.69
CA TYR A 117 13.87 -1.91 -8.59
C TYR A 117 13.27 -3.32 -8.65
N GLU A 118 12.88 -3.78 -9.85
CA GLU A 118 12.43 -5.17 -10.08
C GLU A 118 13.51 -6.18 -9.72
N GLU A 119 14.76 -5.92 -10.14
CA GLU A 119 15.87 -6.79 -9.82
C GLU A 119 16.18 -6.81 -8.31
N ALA A 120 16.05 -5.67 -7.62
CA ALA A 120 16.19 -5.60 -6.16
C ALA A 120 15.12 -6.44 -5.45
N ILE A 121 13.85 -6.38 -5.89
CA ILE A 121 12.77 -7.23 -5.36
C ILE A 121 13.11 -8.71 -5.56
N LYS A 122 13.55 -9.09 -6.76
CA LYS A 122 13.92 -10.47 -7.10
C LYS A 122 15.10 -10.96 -6.25
N ASN A 123 16.15 -10.15 -6.10
CA ASN A 123 17.33 -10.45 -5.30
C ASN A 123 17.02 -10.55 -3.79
N ALA A 124 15.97 -9.87 -3.33
CA ALA A 124 15.46 -10.03 -1.97
C ALA A 124 14.68 -11.34 -1.75
N GLY A 125 14.37 -12.10 -2.82
CA GLY A 125 13.57 -13.34 -2.78
C GLY A 125 12.08 -13.13 -3.03
N GLY A 126 11.71 -11.97 -3.60
CA GLY A 126 10.33 -11.55 -3.83
C GLY A 126 9.66 -11.03 -2.56
N ILE A 127 8.53 -10.36 -2.72
CA ILE A 127 7.77 -9.79 -1.60
C ILE A 127 7.00 -10.88 -0.87
N ASP A 128 7.21 -11.02 0.43
CA ASP A 128 6.47 -11.98 1.26
C ASP A 128 5.05 -11.52 1.58
N LEU A 129 4.88 -10.21 1.80
CA LEU A 129 3.58 -9.61 2.10
C LEU A 129 3.53 -8.19 1.54
N GLN A 130 2.55 -7.93 0.67
CA GLN A 130 2.28 -6.62 0.09
C GLN A 130 1.07 -5.97 0.76
N LEU A 131 1.29 -4.80 1.35
CA LEU A 131 0.23 -3.94 1.86
C LEU A 131 -0.25 -2.98 0.76
N LEU A 132 -1.56 -2.88 0.58
CA LEU A 132 -2.22 -2.10 -0.46
C LEU A 132 -3.33 -1.23 0.13
N GLY A 133 -3.47 -0.02 -0.38
CA GLY A 133 -4.70 0.75 -0.33
C GLY A 133 -5.47 0.61 -1.65
N ILE A 134 -6.52 1.38 -1.83
CA ILE A 134 -7.25 1.51 -3.10
C ILE A 134 -7.57 2.99 -3.36
N GLY A 135 -7.27 3.47 -4.57
CA GLY A 135 -7.67 4.80 -5.04
C GLY A 135 -9.19 4.94 -5.16
N ARG A 136 -9.71 6.15 -5.32
CA ARG A 136 -11.15 6.36 -5.55
C ARG A 136 -11.61 5.89 -6.93
N ASP A 137 -10.69 5.85 -7.87
CA ASP A 137 -10.85 5.31 -9.23
C ASP A 137 -10.47 3.83 -9.34
N GLY A 138 -10.10 3.21 -8.21
CA GLY A 138 -9.76 1.79 -8.13
C GLY A 138 -8.31 1.44 -8.46
N HIS A 139 -7.40 2.40 -8.47
CA HIS A 139 -5.99 2.10 -8.70
C HIS A 139 -5.32 1.44 -7.48
N TRP A 140 -4.33 0.59 -7.74
CA TRP A 140 -3.32 0.11 -6.82
C TRP A 140 -1.97 0.77 -7.11
N GLY A 141 -1.29 1.23 -6.07
CA GLY A 141 -0.11 2.06 -6.26
C GLY A 141 -0.49 3.32 -7.01
N PHE A 142 0.19 3.62 -8.12
CA PHE A 142 -0.28 4.56 -9.14
C PHE A 142 -0.51 3.88 -10.50
N ASN A 143 -0.98 2.63 -10.48
CA ASN A 143 -1.45 1.98 -11.70
C ASN A 143 -2.82 2.57 -12.07
N GLU A 144 -2.79 3.75 -12.69
CA GLU A 144 -3.96 4.51 -13.10
C GLU A 144 -4.89 3.73 -14.05
N PRO A 145 -6.19 4.10 -14.16
CA PRO A 145 -7.11 3.47 -15.09
C PRO A 145 -6.55 3.33 -16.50
N GLY A 146 -6.53 2.11 -17.03
CA GLY A 146 -5.92 1.75 -18.31
C GLY A 146 -4.53 1.11 -18.20
N SER A 147 -3.92 1.10 -17.02
CA SER A 147 -2.67 0.35 -16.80
C SER A 147 -2.89 -1.14 -16.99
N SER A 148 -1.95 -1.82 -17.64
CA SER A 148 -2.02 -3.27 -17.84
C SER A 148 -2.04 -4.03 -16.51
N LEU A 149 -2.90 -5.04 -16.38
CA LEU A 149 -2.90 -5.92 -15.21
C LEU A 149 -1.65 -6.81 -15.12
N GLY A 150 -0.86 -6.89 -16.18
CA GLY A 150 0.45 -7.55 -16.21
C GLY A 150 1.63 -6.57 -16.13
N SER A 151 1.41 -5.27 -15.84
CA SER A 151 2.47 -4.26 -15.81
C SER A 151 3.55 -4.58 -14.78
N ARG A 152 4.80 -4.24 -15.16
CA ARG A 152 5.96 -4.22 -14.25
C ARG A 152 6.13 -2.82 -13.67
N CYS A 153 7.16 -2.61 -12.86
CA CYS A 153 7.51 -1.25 -12.42
C CYS A 153 7.64 -0.31 -13.63
N HIS A 154 7.03 0.86 -13.56
CA HIS A 154 7.01 1.79 -14.70
C HIS A 154 6.77 3.23 -14.27
N LEU A 155 7.11 4.15 -15.16
CA LEU A 155 6.73 5.56 -15.08
C LEU A 155 5.27 5.71 -15.50
N VAL A 156 4.49 6.48 -14.75
CA VAL A 156 3.09 6.78 -15.04
C VAL A 156 2.81 8.26 -14.90
N GLY A 157 1.97 8.81 -15.80
CA GLY A 157 1.35 10.12 -15.62
C GLY A 157 0.09 10.00 -14.77
N LEU A 158 -0.06 10.87 -13.79
CA LEU A 158 -1.22 10.86 -12.88
C LEU A 158 -2.46 11.39 -13.59
N THR A 159 -3.60 10.72 -13.39
CA THR A 159 -4.88 11.18 -13.93
C THR A 159 -5.34 12.49 -13.26
N LYS A 160 -6.21 13.21 -13.94
CA LYS A 160 -6.82 14.42 -13.37
C LYS A 160 -7.51 14.13 -12.03
N GLN A 161 -8.19 12.98 -11.91
CA GLN A 161 -8.85 12.58 -10.67
C GLN A 161 -7.84 12.42 -9.54
N THR A 162 -6.73 11.70 -9.78
CA THR A 162 -5.65 11.50 -8.79
C THR A 162 -4.99 12.83 -8.40
N LEU A 163 -4.75 13.71 -9.37
CA LEU A 163 -4.20 15.05 -9.09
C LEU A 163 -5.18 15.89 -8.25
N ASP A 164 -6.48 15.87 -8.56
CA ASP A 164 -7.50 16.58 -7.79
C ASP A 164 -7.62 16.04 -6.36
N ASP A 165 -7.64 14.73 -6.18
CA ASP A 165 -7.68 14.08 -4.86
C ASP A 165 -6.42 14.40 -4.05
N ASN A 166 -5.23 14.30 -4.62
CA ASN A 166 -3.98 14.65 -3.96
C ASN A 166 -3.93 16.12 -3.57
N TYR A 167 -4.42 17.01 -4.43
CA TYR A 167 -4.47 18.43 -4.13
C TYR A 167 -5.34 18.73 -2.90
N GLU A 168 -6.58 18.24 -2.89
CA GLU A 168 -7.51 18.50 -1.79
C GLU A 168 -7.09 17.81 -0.48
N ASP A 169 -6.56 16.59 -0.58
CA ASP A 169 -6.23 15.81 0.59
C ASP A 169 -4.89 16.22 1.23
N PHE A 170 -3.89 16.67 0.42
CA PHE A 170 -2.54 16.96 0.90
C PHE A 170 -2.06 18.37 0.56
N TYR A 171 -1.93 18.70 -0.73
CA TYR A 171 -1.11 19.82 -1.18
C TYR A 171 -1.71 21.18 -0.82
N ARG A 172 -3.02 21.33 -0.94
CA ARG A 172 -3.73 22.54 -0.55
C ARG A 172 -3.51 22.90 0.91
N LYS A 173 -3.45 21.91 1.80
CA LYS A 173 -3.30 22.11 3.24
C LYS A 173 -1.91 22.63 3.64
N VAL A 174 -0.92 22.38 2.79
CA VAL A 174 0.47 22.80 3.00
C VAL A 174 0.89 23.95 2.08
N GLY A 175 -0.08 24.56 1.37
CA GLY A 175 0.14 25.76 0.57
C GLY A 175 0.81 25.51 -0.79
N ILE A 176 0.87 24.26 -1.28
CA ILE A 176 1.38 23.93 -2.61
C ILE A 176 0.28 24.17 -3.63
N THR A 177 0.63 24.84 -4.73
CA THR A 177 -0.28 25.08 -5.86
C THR A 177 -0.39 23.85 -6.76
N ARG A 178 -1.39 23.82 -7.64
CA ARG A 178 -1.57 22.70 -8.60
C ARG A 178 -0.40 22.57 -9.57
N ASP A 179 0.21 23.69 -9.97
CA ASP A 179 1.32 23.71 -10.91
C ASP A 179 2.65 23.21 -10.28
N GLU A 180 2.74 23.26 -8.95
CA GLU A 180 3.89 22.74 -8.19
C GLU A 180 3.76 21.27 -7.80
N MET A 181 2.62 20.65 -8.08
CA MET A 181 2.40 19.22 -7.80
C MET A 181 3.18 18.33 -8.75
N PRO A 182 3.69 17.18 -8.28
CA PRO A 182 4.23 16.17 -9.18
C PRO A 182 3.11 15.57 -10.05
N HIS A 183 3.38 15.45 -11.35
CA HIS A 183 2.45 14.91 -12.32
C HIS A 183 2.80 13.49 -12.78
N PHE A 184 4.00 13.03 -12.44
CA PHE A 184 4.51 11.72 -12.81
C PHE A 184 4.99 10.97 -11.58
N CYS A 185 4.99 9.65 -11.69
CA CYS A 185 5.32 8.76 -10.59
C CYS A 185 5.97 7.48 -11.12
N LEU A 186 6.94 6.94 -10.39
CA LEU A 186 7.42 5.57 -10.55
C LEU A 186 6.59 4.67 -9.64
N THR A 187 6.05 3.57 -10.15
CA THR A 187 5.18 2.68 -9.37
C THR A 187 5.50 1.21 -9.63
N MET A 188 5.35 0.37 -8.60
CA MET A 188 5.24 -1.06 -8.83
C MET A 188 4.04 -1.32 -9.73
N GLY A 189 4.24 -2.11 -10.78
CA GLY A 189 3.17 -2.54 -11.67
C GLY A 189 2.20 -3.50 -11.01
N VAL A 190 1.01 -3.66 -11.59
CA VAL A 190 0.01 -4.63 -11.07
C VAL A 190 0.58 -6.05 -11.10
N GLY A 191 1.28 -6.43 -12.18
CA GLY A 191 1.94 -7.74 -12.28
C GLY A 191 3.00 -7.94 -11.19
N THR A 192 3.82 -6.91 -10.90
CA THR A 192 4.80 -6.95 -9.81
C THR A 192 4.12 -7.16 -8.45
N ILE A 193 3.01 -6.44 -8.21
CA ILE A 193 2.20 -6.59 -6.98
C ILE A 193 1.65 -8.01 -6.84
N LEU A 194 1.13 -8.57 -7.93
CA LEU A 194 0.55 -9.92 -7.95
C LEU A 194 1.58 -11.05 -7.77
N GLU A 195 2.87 -10.79 -7.91
CA GLU A 195 3.94 -11.75 -7.61
C GLU A 195 4.26 -11.86 -6.11
N ALA A 196 3.76 -10.96 -5.26
CA ALA A 196 3.89 -11.09 -3.82
C ALA A 196 3.25 -12.39 -3.32
N LYS A 197 3.80 -13.01 -2.26
CA LYS A 197 3.28 -14.28 -1.72
C LYS A 197 1.97 -14.11 -0.96
N LYS A 198 1.72 -12.91 -0.41
CA LYS A 198 0.49 -12.54 0.30
C LYS A 198 0.13 -11.10 -0.01
N LEU A 199 -1.18 -10.84 -0.10
CA LEU A 199 -1.71 -9.49 -0.27
C LEU A 199 -2.60 -9.10 0.91
N ILE A 200 -2.44 -7.86 1.38
CA ILE A 200 -3.40 -7.21 2.28
C ILE A 200 -3.89 -5.95 1.59
N MET A 201 -5.21 -5.85 1.36
CA MET A 201 -5.83 -4.62 0.86
C MET A 201 -6.67 -3.98 1.94
N LEU A 202 -6.52 -2.67 2.11
CA LEU A 202 -7.24 -1.86 3.10
C LEU A 202 -8.11 -0.83 2.40
N ALA A 203 -9.34 -0.63 2.90
CA ALA A 203 -10.13 0.53 2.57
C ALA A 203 -10.98 0.97 3.78
N SER A 204 -11.16 2.29 3.92
CA SER A 204 -11.89 2.92 5.01
C SER A 204 -12.73 4.09 4.52
N GLY A 205 -13.93 4.21 5.07
CA GLY A 205 -14.85 5.31 4.84
C GLY A 205 -15.77 5.14 3.63
N THR A 206 -16.91 5.81 3.67
CA THR A 206 -17.99 5.73 2.66
C THR A 206 -17.54 6.11 1.26
N LYS A 207 -16.55 7.02 1.13
CA LYS A 207 -16.00 7.43 -0.17
C LYS A 207 -15.32 6.29 -0.94
N LYS A 208 -15.07 5.16 -0.28
CA LYS A 208 -14.47 3.96 -0.89
C LYS A 208 -15.48 2.84 -1.15
N ALA A 209 -16.73 2.97 -0.69
CA ALA A 209 -17.70 1.88 -0.74
C ALA A 209 -17.98 1.40 -2.16
N SER A 210 -18.27 2.30 -3.08
CA SER A 210 -18.58 1.97 -4.49
C SER A 210 -17.37 1.30 -5.17
N ILE A 211 -16.19 1.91 -5.08
CA ILE A 211 -15.01 1.35 -5.76
C ILE A 211 -14.53 0.03 -5.15
N VAL A 212 -14.74 -0.18 -3.85
CA VAL A 212 -14.47 -1.48 -3.18
C VAL A 212 -15.41 -2.54 -3.74
N LYS A 213 -16.72 -2.22 -3.90
CA LYS A 213 -17.67 -3.13 -4.52
C LYS A 213 -17.26 -3.48 -5.96
N GLU A 214 -16.94 -2.48 -6.77
CA GLU A 214 -16.53 -2.68 -8.15
C GLU A 214 -15.25 -3.53 -8.27
N ALA A 215 -14.27 -3.29 -7.39
CA ALA A 215 -13.02 -4.05 -7.39
C ALA A 215 -13.20 -5.52 -6.96
N LEU A 216 -14.13 -5.81 -6.02
CA LEU A 216 -14.28 -7.14 -5.44
C LEU A 216 -15.41 -7.96 -6.08
N GLU A 217 -16.46 -7.31 -6.57
CA GLU A 217 -17.67 -7.97 -7.09
C GLU A 217 -17.93 -7.67 -8.58
N GLY A 218 -17.26 -6.65 -9.13
CA GLY A 218 -17.38 -6.24 -10.52
C GLY A 218 -16.49 -7.05 -11.47
N PRO A 219 -16.54 -6.72 -12.77
CA PRO A 219 -15.68 -7.38 -13.76
C PRO A 219 -14.22 -7.02 -13.56
N ILE A 220 -13.33 -7.96 -13.86
CA ILE A 220 -11.89 -7.73 -13.88
C ILE A 220 -11.56 -6.83 -15.07
N THR A 221 -10.96 -5.67 -14.80
CA THR A 221 -10.67 -4.67 -15.84
C THR A 221 -9.47 -3.80 -15.49
N SER A 222 -8.72 -3.39 -16.50
CA SER A 222 -7.64 -2.41 -16.34
C SER A 222 -8.14 -0.99 -15.98
N HIS A 223 -9.43 -0.71 -16.14
CA HIS A 223 -10.01 0.55 -15.66
C HIS A 223 -10.12 0.62 -14.13
N ILE A 224 -10.14 -0.52 -13.46
CA ILE A 224 -10.10 -0.67 -12.01
C ILE A 224 -8.99 -1.67 -11.72
N THR A 225 -7.76 -1.20 -11.61
CA THR A 225 -6.60 -2.09 -11.52
C THR A 225 -6.61 -2.94 -10.25
N ALA A 226 -7.27 -2.47 -9.17
CA ALA A 226 -7.51 -3.26 -7.97
C ALA A 226 -8.42 -4.47 -8.21
N SER A 227 -9.20 -4.52 -9.30
CA SER A 227 -9.99 -5.71 -9.66
C SER A 227 -9.11 -6.94 -9.95
N ALA A 228 -7.81 -6.73 -10.22
CA ALA A 228 -6.83 -7.81 -10.38
C ALA A 228 -6.70 -8.69 -9.13
N ILE A 229 -7.14 -8.24 -7.96
CA ILE A 229 -7.20 -9.06 -6.74
C ILE A 229 -7.99 -10.35 -6.95
N GLN A 230 -9.00 -10.34 -7.83
CA GLN A 230 -9.82 -11.49 -8.16
C GLN A 230 -9.05 -12.57 -8.95
N LEU A 231 -7.92 -12.22 -9.58
CA LEU A 231 -7.02 -13.14 -10.28
C LEU A 231 -5.95 -13.74 -9.37
N TYR A 232 -5.78 -13.20 -8.17
CA TYR A 232 -4.69 -13.59 -7.30
C TYR A 232 -4.94 -14.97 -6.70
N GLY A 233 -4.03 -15.92 -7.01
CA GLY A 233 -4.14 -17.32 -6.57
C GLY A 233 -3.50 -17.60 -5.19
N GLY A 234 -2.89 -16.62 -4.54
CA GLY A 234 -2.26 -16.75 -3.24
C GLY A 234 -3.16 -16.37 -2.07
N GLU A 235 -2.55 -16.15 -0.90
CA GLU A 235 -3.26 -15.70 0.30
C GLU A 235 -3.58 -14.21 0.21
N VAL A 236 -4.87 -13.87 0.15
CA VAL A 236 -5.34 -12.48 0.15
C VAL A 236 -6.22 -12.20 1.35
N THR A 237 -6.00 -11.06 1.99
CA THR A 237 -6.85 -10.55 3.07
C THR A 237 -7.30 -9.13 2.73
N VAL A 238 -8.61 -8.93 2.57
CA VAL A 238 -9.22 -7.61 2.42
C VAL A 238 -9.79 -7.19 3.76
N ILE A 239 -9.35 -6.05 4.28
CA ILE A 239 -9.81 -5.53 5.57
C ILE A 239 -10.48 -4.18 5.35
N LEU A 240 -11.77 -4.14 5.59
CA LEU A 240 -12.63 -2.99 5.41
C LEU A 240 -13.22 -2.55 6.74
N ASP A 241 -13.44 -1.25 6.92
CA ASP A 241 -14.38 -0.81 7.93
C ASP A 241 -15.83 -0.92 7.42
N LYS A 242 -16.82 -0.69 8.29
CA LYS A 242 -18.25 -0.79 7.93
C LYS A 242 -18.63 0.15 6.81
N ASP A 243 -18.04 1.34 6.80
CA ASP A 243 -18.34 2.38 5.82
C ASP A 243 -17.83 1.98 4.43
N ALA A 244 -16.60 1.50 4.31
CA ALA A 244 -16.04 1.02 3.06
C ALA A 244 -16.72 -0.27 2.55
N ALA A 245 -17.30 -1.07 3.45
CA ALA A 245 -18.02 -2.30 3.12
C ALA A 245 -19.52 -2.09 2.83
N SER A 246 -20.05 -0.87 2.98
CA SER A 246 -21.50 -0.60 3.02
C SER A 246 -22.26 -0.92 1.73
N GLU A 247 -21.56 -0.97 0.59
CA GLU A 247 -22.18 -1.27 -0.70
C GLU A 247 -21.93 -2.72 -1.19
N LEU A 248 -21.18 -3.54 -0.42
CA LEU A 248 -20.97 -4.95 -0.78
C LEU A 248 -22.29 -5.73 -0.77
N SER A 249 -22.55 -6.45 -1.87
CA SER A 249 -23.80 -7.20 -2.06
C SER A 249 -23.89 -8.43 -1.16
N ASN A 250 -22.76 -9.02 -0.80
CA ASN A 250 -22.67 -10.29 -0.08
C ASN A 250 -22.18 -10.15 1.36
N ILE A 251 -22.31 -8.98 1.99
CA ILE A 251 -21.76 -8.70 3.31
C ILE A 251 -22.29 -9.66 4.38
N ASP A 252 -23.56 -10.00 4.35
CA ASP A 252 -24.18 -10.93 5.33
C ASP A 252 -23.59 -12.35 5.20
N HIS A 253 -23.34 -12.80 3.97
CA HIS A 253 -22.68 -14.08 3.71
C HIS A 253 -21.24 -14.08 4.20
N ILE A 254 -20.47 -13.02 3.94
CA ILE A 254 -19.11 -12.85 4.41
C ILE A 254 -19.05 -12.89 5.94
N LEU A 255 -19.91 -12.14 6.61
CA LEU A 255 -20.00 -12.13 8.08
C LEU A 255 -20.41 -13.50 8.65
N HIS A 256 -21.29 -14.20 7.95
CA HIS A 256 -21.67 -15.58 8.31
C HIS A 256 -20.47 -16.54 8.23
N LEU A 257 -19.71 -16.49 7.13
CA LEU A 257 -18.49 -17.30 6.96
C LEU A 257 -17.41 -16.95 7.99
N GLU A 258 -17.25 -15.68 8.35
CA GLU A 258 -16.32 -15.27 9.39
C GLU A 258 -16.71 -15.87 10.76
N LYS A 259 -18.01 -15.86 11.12
CA LYS A 259 -18.52 -16.48 12.35
C LYS A 259 -18.27 -18.01 12.34
N LEU A 260 -18.51 -18.68 11.22
CA LEU A 260 -18.25 -20.11 11.09
C LEU A 260 -16.75 -20.42 11.22
N SER A 261 -15.89 -19.64 10.57
CA SER A 261 -14.44 -19.80 10.65
C SER A 261 -13.92 -19.70 12.07
N LYS A 262 -14.43 -18.73 12.85
CA LYS A 262 -14.11 -18.60 14.28
C LYS A 262 -14.62 -19.78 15.08
N LYS A 263 -15.88 -20.20 14.84
CA LYS A 263 -16.50 -21.31 15.56
C LYS A 263 -15.75 -22.64 15.37
N TYR A 264 -15.25 -22.89 14.16
CA TYR A 264 -14.59 -24.15 13.80
C TYR A 264 -13.07 -24.05 13.73
N ASN A 265 -12.49 -22.92 14.13
CA ASN A 265 -11.05 -22.67 14.13
C ASN A 265 -10.38 -22.92 12.76
N LEU A 266 -11.08 -22.56 11.66
CA LEU A 266 -10.67 -22.82 10.29
C LEU A 266 -9.70 -21.76 9.72
N ARG A 267 -9.53 -20.62 10.40
CA ARG A 267 -8.53 -19.60 10.08
C ARG A 267 -7.71 -19.33 11.34
N ALA A 268 -6.39 -19.39 11.21
CA ALA A 268 -5.52 -18.85 12.24
C ALA A 268 -5.78 -17.33 12.34
N GLU A 269 -6.13 -16.87 13.53
CA GLU A 269 -6.28 -15.45 13.84
C GLU A 269 -4.99 -14.67 13.63
#